data_326c044feba55f6e333d1ad3f72fab37
#
_entry.id   326c044feba55f6e333d1ad3f72fab37
#
_cell.length_a   1.000
_cell.length_b   1.000
_cell.length_c   1.000
_cell.angle_alpha   90.00
_cell.angle_beta   90.00
_cell.angle_gamma   90.00
#
_symmetry.space_group_name_H-M   'P 1'
#
loop_
_entity.id
_entity.type
_entity.pdbx_description
1 polymer ?
#
loop_
_entity_poly.entity_id
_entity_poly.type
_entity_poly.pdbx_seq_one_letter_code
_entity_poly.pdbx_strand_id
1 'polypeptide(L)'
;MVTAQVARDVCDVYAVNEAAVRDVRRRMKSEAVYAALAQTFALLGDPTRTRLLDAVSRRELCVCDLANLLGMSLSAISHQLRLLRTARVVKARREGRMIYYSLDDHHITNLLAEGLRHVGE
;
A
#
# COMPACT_ATOMS: atom_id res chain seq x y z
N MET A 1 -25.35 -19.24 2.42
CA MET A 1 -25.26 -19.55 3.82
C MET A 1 -23.82 -19.62 4.28
N VAL A 2 -23.51 -18.78 5.21
CA VAL A 2 -22.15 -18.62 5.71
C VAL A 2 -21.67 -19.89 6.43
N THR A 3 -22.55 -20.51 7.22
CA THR A 3 -22.20 -21.69 8.01
C THR A 3 -21.75 -22.86 7.12
N ALA A 4 -22.48 -23.13 6.05
CA ALA A 4 -22.11 -24.23 5.14
C ALA A 4 -20.77 -23.98 4.46
N GLN A 5 -20.53 -22.72 4.07
CA GLN A 5 -19.27 -22.36 3.42
C GLN A 5 -18.10 -22.46 4.38
N VAL A 6 -18.28 -22.00 5.62
CA VAL A 6 -17.25 -22.11 6.65
C VAL A 6 -16.90 -23.58 6.91
N ALA A 7 -17.91 -24.47 6.96
CA ALA A 7 -17.67 -25.89 7.18
C ALA A 7 -16.76 -26.52 6.12
N ARG A 8 -16.86 -26.01 4.85
CA ARG A 8 -16.02 -26.50 3.76
C ARG A 8 -14.57 -26.01 3.82
N ASP A 9 -14.35 -24.97 4.63
CA ASP A 9 -13.04 -24.35 4.69
C ASP A 9 -12.17 -24.86 5.83
N VAL A 10 -12.66 -25.86 6.58
CA VAL A 10 -11.90 -26.42 7.68
C VAL A 10 -11.62 -27.89 7.43
N CYS A 11 -10.56 -28.40 8.05
CA CYS A 11 -10.18 -29.79 7.92
C CYS A 11 -11.23 -30.69 8.60
N ASP A 12 -11.45 -31.88 8.05
CA ASP A 12 -12.37 -32.85 8.63
C ASP A 12 -11.89 -33.39 9.96
N VAL A 13 -10.59 -33.43 10.17
CA VAL A 13 -9.99 -33.84 11.45
C VAL A 13 -9.01 -32.77 11.89
N TYR A 14 -8.87 -32.63 13.20
CA TYR A 14 -7.85 -31.75 13.75
C TYR A 14 -6.53 -32.50 13.83
N ALA A 15 -5.58 -32.12 12.96
CA ALA A 15 -4.26 -32.72 12.93
C ALA A 15 -3.25 -31.67 12.53
N VAL A 16 -2.25 -31.44 13.36
CA VAL A 16 -1.22 -30.42 13.12
C VAL A 16 0.02 -31.10 12.57
N ASN A 17 0.53 -30.54 11.47
CA ASN A 17 1.83 -30.94 10.95
C ASN A 17 2.91 -30.17 11.72
N GLU A 18 3.45 -30.78 12.74
CA GLU A 18 4.40 -30.15 13.65
C GLU A 18 5.65 -29.65 12.93
N ALA A 19 6.16 -30.44 12.00
CA ALA A 19 7.36 -30.07 11.25
C ALA A 19 7.13 -28.84 10.39
N ALA A 20 5.98 -28.78 9.73
CA ALA A 20 5.62 -27.64 8.87
C ALA A 20 5.47 -26.37 9.72
N VAL A 21 4.81 -26.48 10.86
CA VAL A 21 4.60 -25.33 11.76
C VAL A 21 5.94 -24.81 12.27
N ARG A 22 6.85 -25.71 12.69
CA ARG A 22 8.18 -25.30 13.15
C ARG A 22 8.96 -24.60 12.05
N ASP A 23 8.91 -25.13 10.84
CA ASP A 23 9.63 -24.55 9.72
C ASP A 23 9.16 -23.13 9.42
N VAL A 24 7.86 -22.93 9.34
CA VAL A 24 7.29 -21.61 9.05
C VAL A 24 7.57 -20.64 10.22
N ARG A 25 7.42 -21.12 11.45
CA ARG A 25 7.66 -20.27 12.63
C ARG A 25 9.08 -19.71 12.65
N ARG A 26 10.07 -20.50 12.23
CA ARG A 26 11.46 -20.03 12.19
C ARG A 26 11.67 -18.92 11.16
N ARG A 27 10.86 -18.92 10.11
CA ARG A 27 11.03 -17.96 9.00
C ARG A 27 10.20 -16.69 9.20
N MET A 28 9.21 -16.74 10.07
CA MET A 28 8.36 -15.59 10.32
C MET A 28 9.11 -14.51 11.10
N LYS A 29 8.66 -13.29 10.92
CA LYS A 29 9.24 -12.12 11.59
C LYS A 29 8.54 -11.88 12.92
N SER A 30 8.98 -10.85 13.64
CA SER A 30 8.36 -10.47 14.89
C SER A 30 7.00 -9.80 14.65
N GLU A 31 6.18 -9.76 15.70
CA GLU A 31 4.89 -9.07 15.63
C GLU A 31 5.05 -7.60 15.29
N ALA A 32 6.11 -6.96 15.78
CA ALA A 32 6.37 -5.55 15.49
C ALA A 32 6.60 -5.32 13.99
N VAL A 33 7.31 -6.23 13.32
CA VAL A 33 7.53 -6.14 11.88
C VAL A 33 6.21 -6.26 11.13
N TYR A 34 5.37 -7.20 11.51
CA TYR A 34 4.06 -7.37 10.86
C TYR A 34 3.15 -6.18 11.12
N ALA A 35 3.19 -5.61 12.31
CA ALA A 35 2.40 -4.41 12.60
C ALA A 35 2.82 -3.25 11.71
N ALA A 36 4.12 -3.06 11.53
CA ALA A 36 4.65 -2.00 10.65
C ALA A 36 4.24 -2.23 9.19
N LEU A 37 4.33 -3.47 8.73
CA LEU A 37 3.91 -3.84 7.38
C LEU A 37 2.41 -3.58 7.18
N ALA A 38 1.60 -3.95 8.18
CA ALA A 38 0.16 -3.72 8.12
C ALA A 38 -0.18 -2.24 8.02
N GLN A 39 0.57 -1.39 8.72
CA GLN A 39 0.38 0.06 8.63
C GLN A 39 0.68 0.58 7.22
N THR A 40 1.72 0.06 6.59
CA THR A 40 2.05 0.42 5.21
C THR A 40 0.90 0.04 4.27
N PHE A 41 0.40 -1.18 4.38
CA PHE A 41 -0.73 -1.63 3.55
C PHE A 41 -2.00 -0.81 3.82
N ALA A 42 -2.23 -0.40 5.06
CA ALA A 42 -3.40 0.43 5.38
C ALA A 42 -3.32 1.78 4.67
N LEU A 43 -2.13 2.37 4.58
CA LEU A 43 -1.94 3.61 3.83
C LEU A 43 -2.23 3.42 2.35
N LEU A 44 -1.85 2.29 1.79
CA LEU A 44 -2.09 1.99 0.37
C LEU A 44 -3.53 1.58 0.10
N GLY A 45 -4.28 1.20 1.15
CA GLY A 45 -5.60 0.59 1.02
C GLY A 45 -6.75 1.59 0.95
N ASP A 46 -6.53 2.74 0.34
CA ASP A 46 -7.56 3.77 0.15
C ASP A 46 -7.61 4.16 -1.32
N PRO A 47 -8.80 4.21 -1.96
CA PRO A 47 -8.88 4.47 -3.40
C PRO A 47 -8.23 5.79 -3.82
N THR A 48 -8.41 6.85 -3.05
CA THR A 48 -7.81 8.14 -3.38
C THR A 48 -6.29 8.07 -3.32
N ARG A 49 -5.75 7.47 -2.26
CA ARG A 49 -4.31 7.33 -2.11
C ARG A 49 -3.72 6.41 -3.16
N THR A 50 -4.43 5.32 -3.52
CA THR A 50 -3.96 4.43 -4.59
C THR A 50 -3.84 5.17 -5.92
N ARG A 51 -4.85 5.98 -6.25
CA ARG A 51 -4.82 6.79 -7.48
C ARG A 51 -3.69 7.79 -7.45
N LEU A 52 -3.49 8.45 -6.33
CA LEU A 52 -2.43 9.44 -6.18
C LEU A 52 -1.05 8.78 -6.35
N LEU A 53 -0.85 7.65 -5.69
CA LEU A 53 0.43 6.92 -5.76
C LEU A 53 0.69 6.39 -7.16
N ASP A 54 -0.32 5.87 -7.83
CA ASP A 54 -0.18 5.42 -9.21
C ASP A 54 0.25 6.59 -10.10
N ALA A 55 -0.35 7.75 -9.92
CA ALA A 55 -0.03 8.94 -10.71
C ALA A 55 1.43 9.33 -10.56
N VAL A 56 1.92 9.45 -9.33
CA VAL A 56 3.31 9.87 -9.09
C VAL A 56 4.31 8.76 -9.39
N SER A 57 3.87 7.50 -9.50
CA SER A 57 4.75 6.42 -9.95
C SER A 57 5.05 6.50 -11.44
N ARG A 58 4.15 7.12 -12.20
CA ARG A 58 4.31 7.23 -13.65
C ARG A 58 5.19 8.38 -14.05
N ARG A 59 5.14 9.47 -13.32
CA ARG A 59 6.07 10.59 -13.46
C ARG A 59 5.93 11.52 -12.27
N GLU A 60 6.95 12.30 -12.04
CA GLU A 60 6.96 13.32 -10.99
C GLU A 60 5.91 14.40 -11.30
N LEU A 61 5.09 14.73 -10.31
CA LEU A 61 4.00 15.69 -10.46
C LEU A 61 3.97 16.65 -9.27
N CYS A 62 3.57 17.88 -9.51
CA CYS A 62 3.41 18.86 -8.45
C CYS A 62 2.01 18.78 -7.84
N VAL A 63 1.79 19.49 -6.74
CA VAL A 63 0.51 19.49 -6.04
C VAL A 63 -0.63 19.96 -6.96
N CYS A 64 -0.37 20.98 -7.76
CA CYS A 64 -1.38 21.51 -8.69
C CYS A 64 -1.78 20.46 -9.72
N ASP A 65 -0.79 19.75 -10.27
CA ASP A 65 -1.06 18.67 -11.22
C ASP A 65 -1.95 17.60 -10.61
N LEU A 66 -1.62 17.20 -9.39
CA LEU A 66 -2.37 16.15 -8.70
C LEU A 66 -3.79 16.58 -8.35
N ALA A 67 -3.96 17.83 -7.91
CA ALA A 67 -5.28 18.37 -7.62
C ALA A 67 -6.15 18.38 -8.89
N ASN A 68 -5.57 18.80 -9.99
CA ASN A 68 -6.26 18.81 -11.27
C ASN A 68 -6.62 17.41 -11.73
N LEU A 69 -5.64 16.50 -11.69
CA LEU A 69 -5.83 15.12 -12.14
C LEU A 69 -6.89 14.38 -11.34
N LEU A 70 -6.88 14.55 -10.03
CA LEU A 70 -7.76 13.81 -9.14
C LEU A 70 -9.08 14.53 -8.85
N GLY A 71 -9.23 15.77 -9.33
CA GLY A 71 -10.43 16.57 -9.07
C GLY A 71 -10.62 16.89 -7.60
N MET A 72 -9.53 17.21 -6.90
CA MET A 72 -9.54 17.50 -5.47
C MET A 72 -8.96 18.89 -5.21
N SER A 73 -9.26 19.44 -4.03
CA SER A 73 -8.71 20.73 -3.64
C SER A 73 -7.22 20.62 -3.34
N LEU A 74 -6.51 21.73 -3.44
CA LEU A 74 -5.09 21.78 -3.10
C LEU A 74 -4.86 21.36 -1.65
N SER A 75 -5.71 21.80 -0.73
CA SER A 75 -5.54 21.45 0.68
C SER A 75 -5.78 19.96 0.93
N ALA A 76 -6.74 19.35 0.23
CA ALA A 76 -6.99 17.91 0.37
C ALA A 76 -5.80 17.10 -0.14
N ILE A 77 -5.26 17.48 -1.30
CA ILE A 77 -4.07 16.82 -1.85
C ILE A 77 -2.87 17.00 -0.92
N SER A 78 -2.65 18.22 -0.43
CA SER A 78 -1.54 18.50 0.48
C SER A 78 -1.63 17.66 1.75
N HIS A 79 -2.84 17.48 2.28
CA HIS A 79 -3.05 16.65 3.45
C HIS A 79 -2.66 15.19 3.18
N GLN A 80 -3.11 14.64 2.05
CA GLN A 80 -2.77 13.27 1.66
C GLN A 80 -1.26 13.11 1.47
N LEU A 81 -0.64 14.06 0.78
CA LEU A 81 0.80 14.00 0.53
C LEU A 81 1.61 14.08 1.83
N ARG A 82 1.13 14.86 2.81
CA ARG A 82 1.81 14.95 4.10
C ARG A 82 1.82 13.61 4.82
N LEU A 83 0.68 12.92 4.82
CA LEU A 83 0.57 11.59 5.43
C LEU A 83 1.53 10.61 4.75
N LEU A 84 1.55 10.62 3.43
CA LEU A 84 2.38 9.69 2.65
C LEU A 84 3.88 10.01 2.79
N ARG A 85 4.23 11.29 2.87
CA ARG A 85 5.61 11.70 3.07
C ARG A 85 6.11 11.33 4.45
N THR A 86 5.29 11.53 5.49
CA THR A 86 5.65 11.16 6.85
C THR A 86 5.91 9.66 6.96
N ALA A 87 5.15 8.86 6.23
CA ALA A 87 5.31 7.41 6.20
C ALA A 87 6.41 6.95 5.22
N ARG A 88 7.09 7.89 4.57
CA ARG A 88 8.18 7.63 3.62
C ARG A 88 7.73 6.82 2.40
N VAL A 89 6.48 7.02 2.00
CA VAL A 89 5.95 6.41 0.78
C VAL A 89 6.22 7.30 -0.43
N VAL A 90 6.16 8.62 -0.23
CA VAL A 90 6.51 9.59 -1.27
C VAL A 90 7.61 10.51 -0.77
N LYS A 91 8.31 11.12 -1.71
CA LYS A 91 9.31 12.15 -1.42
C LYS A 91 8.99 13.40 -2.22
N ALA A 92 9.46 14.54 -1.72
CA ALA A 92 9.20 15.84 -2.32
C ALA A 92 10.51 16.45 -2.80
N ARG A 93 10.43 17.19 -3.91
CA ARG A 93 11.55 17.95 -4.45
C ARG A 93 11.05 19.35 -4.77
N ARG A 94 11.73 20.36 -4.27
CA ARG A 94 11.39 21.76 -4.55
C ARG A 94 12.21 22.25 -5.75
N GLU A 95 11.52 22.93 -6.65
CA GLU A 95 12.16 23.62 -7.76
C GLU A 95 11.49 24.97 -7.91
N GLY A 96 12.17 26.04 -7.47
CA GLY A 96 11.58 27.35 -7.45
C GLY A 96 10.37 27.40 -6.53
N ARG A 97 9.23 27.76 -7.08
CA ARG A 97 7.97 27.82 -6.32
C ARG A 97 7.17 26.53 -6.38
N MET A 98 7.69 25.54 -7.09
CA MET A 98 6.98 24.28 -7.30
C MET A 98 7.53 23.21 -6.37
N ILE A 99 6.65 22.34 -5.89
CA ILE A 99 7.04 21.16 -5.13
C ILE A 99 6.52 19.95 -5.88
N TYR A 100 7.45 19.07 -6.27
CA TYR A 100 7.16 17.87 -7.04
C TYR A 100 7.24 16.65 -6.15
N TYR A 101 6.37 15.69 -6.42
CA TYR A 101 6.29 14.45 -5.65
C TYR A 101 6.54 13.25 -6.53
N SER A 102 7.19 12.26 -5.96
CA SER A 102 7.47 10.96 -6.59
C SER A 102 7.48 9.90 -5.50
N LEU A 103 7.51 8.63 -5.91
CA LEU A 103 7.61 7.56 -4.93
C LEU A 103 9.00 7.52 -4.31
N ASP A 104 9.06 7.18 -3.03
CA ASP A 104 10.31 7.21 -2.28
C ASP A 104 11.26 6.11 -2.71
N ASP A 105 10.74 4.92 -3.03
CA ASP A 105 11.59 3.81 -3.47
C ASP A 105 10.84 2.89 -4.44
N HIS A 106 11.59 1.92 -4.98
CA HIS A 106 11.06 0.98 -5.96
C HIS A 106 10.10 -0.05 -5.37
N HIS A 107 10.16 -0.26 -4.07
CA HIS A 107 9.30 -1.26 -3.42
C HIS A 107 7.83 -0.91 -3.59
N ILE A 108 7.48 0.37 -3.40
CA ILE A 108 6.10 0.81 -3.55
C ILE A 108 5.66 0.73 -5.01
N THR A 109 6.55 1.12 -5.94
CA THR A 109 6.28 1.01 -7.37
C THR A 109 5.93 -0.43 -7.74
N ASN A 110 6.74 -1.37 -7.25
CA ASN A 110 6.55 -2.78 -7.55
C ASN A 110 5.25 -3.33 -6.94
N LEU A 111 4.94 -2.93 -5.71
CA LEU A 111 3.68 -3.33 -5.07
C LEU A 111 2.47 -2.85 -5.87
N LEU A 112 2.49 -1.60 -6.31
CA LEU A 112 1.39 -1.06 -7.12
C LEU A 112 1.25 -1.81 -8.43
N ALA A 113 2.35 -2.05 -9.11
CA ALA A 113 2.33 -2.76 -10.39
C ALA A 113 1.76 -4.17 -10.23
N GLU A 114 2.20 -4.89 -9.20
CA GLU A 114 1.70 -6.23 -8.94
C GLU A 114 0.22 -6.21 -8.56
N GLY A 115 -0.18 -5.25 -7.74
CA GLY A 115 -1.58 -5.10 -7.35
C GLY A 115 -2.48 -4.83 -8.54
N LEU A 116 -2.05 -3.95 -9.44
CA LEU A 116 -2.81 -3.65 -10.65
C LEU A 116 -2.96 -4.86 -11.54
N ARG A 117 -1.89 -5.65 -11.70
CA ARG A 117 -1.97 -6.90 -12.45
C ARG A 117 -2.95 -7.88 -11.82
N HIS A 118 -2.94 -7.96 -10.49
CA HIS A 118 -3.83 -8.87 -9.77
C HIS A 118 -5.30 -8.53 -9.99
N VAL A 119 -5.65 -7.25 -10.01
CA VAL A 119 -7.06 -6.84 -10.18
C VAL A 119 -7.47 -6.72 -11.65
N GLY A 120 -6.59 -7.10 -12.58
CA GLY A 120 -6.94 -7.18 -14.00
C GLY A 120 -6.70 -5.92 -14.79
N GLU A 121 -5.90 -5.05 -14.30
CA GLU A 121 -5.55 -3.78 -14.93
C GLU A 121 -4.70 -3.91 -16.20
#